data_e012fec967d51214fda0d17084da398a
#
_entry.id   e012fec967d51214fda0d17084da398a
#
_cell.length_a   1.000
_cell.length_b   1.000
_cell.length_c   1.000
_cell.angle_alpha   90.00
_cell.angle_beta   90.00
_cell.angle_gamma   90.00
#
_symmetry.space_group_name_H-M   'P 1'
#
loop_
_entity.id
_entity.type
_entity.pdbx_description
1 polymer ?
#
loop_
_entity_poly.entity_id
_entity_poly.type
_entity_poly.pdbx_seq_one_letter_code
_entity_poly.pdbx_strand_id
1 'polypeptide(L)'
;MMNYQGWAIFIDGDMILRDDIAKLWELRDESKAVQVVQHDYETKMTEKYLGAKNENYPKKNWSSVILWNCAHPANKTVTPDFVKSATGAEVHRFTWLEDNLVGALPTEWNWLDIEYDYNSDARLVHYTLGTPCFADFAARSGSNYAAEWHRERIYTDYSAQHDLPF
;
A
#
# COMPACT_ATOMS: atom_id res chain seq x y z
N MET A 1 2.12 -1.01 18.35
CA MET A 1 3.14 -0.82 17.28
C MET A 1 4.46 -1.36 17.77
N MET A 2 4.79 -2.63 17.49
CA MET A 2 6.09 -3.30 17.80
C MET A 2 6.73 -2.93 19.16
N ASN A 3 5.93 -2.64 20.18
CA ASN A 3 6.37 -2.07 21.47
C ASN A 3 7.27 -0.83 21.31
N TYR A 4 7.07 -0.05 20.26
CA TYR A 4 7.87 1.15 19.91
C TYR A 4 9.35 0.84 19.73
N GLN A 5 9.68 -0.27 19.08
CA GLN A 5 11.04 -0.68 18.78
C GLN A 5 11.19 -1.10 17.32
N GLY A 6 12.37 -0.80 16.75
CA GLY A 6 12.76 -1.21 15.42
C GLY A 6 11.87 -0.64 14.31
N TRP A 7 11.78 -1.38 13.22
CA TRP A 7 11.04 -1.03 12.02
C TRP A 7 9.99 -2.07 11.69
N ALA A 8 8.95 -1.66 10.93
CA ALA A 8 7.95 -2.55 10.38
C ALA A 8 7.55 -2.09 8.98
N ILE A 9 7.15 -3.03 8.13
CA ILE A 9 6.48 -2.76 6.85
C ILE A 9 4.99 -2.99 7.06
N PHE A 10 4.17 -2.05 6.59
CA PHE A 10 2.74 -2.21 6.42
C PHE A 10 2.42 -2.19 4.92
N ILE A 11 1.56 -3.10 4.49
CA ILE A 11 1.10 -3.23 3.10
C ILE A 11 -0.39 -3.54 3.15
N ASP A 12 -1.21 -2.84 2.36
CA ASP A 12 -2.62 -3.16 2.18
C ASP A 12 -2.81 -4.54 1.55
N GLY A 13 -3.94 -5.19 1.81
CA GLY A 13 -4.20 -6.57 1.38
C GLY A 13 -4.58 -6.74 -0.09
N ASP A 14 -4.73 -5.65 -0.85
CA ASP A 14 -5.08 -5.63 -2.27
C ASP A 14 -3.89 -5.32 -3.17
N MET A 15 -2.75 -5.91 -2.84
CA MET A 15 -1.49 -5.71 -3.57
C MET A 15 -0.85 -7.01 -4.03
N ILE A 16 0.01 -6.92 -5.05
CA ILE A 16 0.88 -8.00 -5.51
C ILE A 16 2.33 -7.55 -5.50
N LEU A 17 3.20 -8.34 -4.87
CA LEU A 17 4.64 -8.11 -4.82
C LEU A 17 5.31 -8.71 -6.08
N ARG A 18 6.16 -7.93 -6.76
CA ARG A 18 6.85 -8.29 -7.99
C ARG A 18 8.37 -8.26 -7.87
N ASP A 19 8.89 -7.82 -6.74
CA ASP A 19 10.32 -7.76 -6.46
C ASP A 19 10.60 -8.20 -5.02
N ASP A 20 11.85 -8.43 -4.66
CA ASP A 20 12.24 -8.80 -3.30
C ASP A 20 11.92 -7.69 -2.31
N ILE A 21 11.11 -7.99 -1.31
CA ILE A 21 10.70 -7.06 -0.25
C ILE A 21 11.91 -6.55 0.58
N ALA A 22 13.03 -7.28 0.59
CA ALA A 22 14.25 -6.82 1.24
C ALA A 22 14.76 -5.51 0.63
N LYS A 23 14.55 -5.27 -0.65
CA LYS A 23 14.92 -4.00 -1.30
C LYS A 23 14.11 -2.81 -0.78
N LEU A 24 12.83 -3.01 -0.44
CA LEU A 24 12.04 -1.98 0.25
C LEU A 24 12.60 -1.75 1.65
N TRP A 25 12.95 -2.81 2.36
CA TRP A 25 13.52 -2.74 3.70
C TRP A 25 14.84 -1.96 3.74
N GLU A 26 15.65 -2.03 2.71
CA GLU A 26 16.93 -1.32 2.60
C GLU A 26 16.77 0.21 2.44
N LEU A 27 15.57 0.69 2.05
CA LEU A 27 15.29 2.12 1.88
C LEU A 27 15.04 2.89 3.18
N ARG A 28 15.15 2.24 4.34
CA ARG A 28 14.90 2.88 5.64
C ARG A 28 15.83 4.09 5.87
N ASP A 29 15.23 5.19 6.28
CA ASP A 29 15.90 6.42 6.69
C ASP A 29 15.59 6.68 8.18
N GLU A 30 16.58 6.56 9.04
CA GLU A 30 16.46 6.71 10.50
C GLU A 30 15.98 8.11 10.91
N SER A 31 16.12 9.11 10.06
CA SER A 31 15.63 10.47 10.30
C SER A 31 14.11 10.63 10.12
N LYS A 32 13.43 9.59 9.59
CA LYS A 32 11.99 9.63 9.30
C LYS A 32 11.19 8.80 10.30
N ALA A 33 10.02 9.29 10.64
CA ALA A 33 9.06 8.56 11.45
C ALA A 33 8.31 7.49 10.63
N VAL A 34 7.96 7.84 9.40
CA VAL A 34 7.42 6.94 8.38
C VAL A 34 8.00 7.28 7.02
N GLN A 35 8.02 6.29 6.12
CA GLN A 35 8.30 6.53 4.71
C GLN A 35 7.19 5.90 3.88
N VAL A 36 6.70 6.63 2.87
CA VAL A 36 5.56 6.26 2.04
C VAL A 36 5.78 6.70 0.60
N VAL A 37 5.08 6.10 -0.34
CA VAL A 37 5.00 6.67 -1.68
C VAL A 37 4.09 7.89 -1.62
N GLN A 38 4.65 9.06 -1.93
CA GLN A 38 3.95 10.34 -1.90
C GLN A 38 3.26 10.57 -3.26
N HIS A 39 2.09 9.95 -3.42
CA HIS A 39 1.30 10.12 -4.64
C HIS A 39 0.79 11.55 -4.78
N ASP A 40 0.91 12.07 -6.01
CA ASP A 40 0.29 13.32 -6.45
C ASP A 40 -0.45 13.03 -7.77
N TYR A 41 -1.75 12.73 -7.68
CA TYR A 41 -2.57 12.37 -8.83
C TYR A 41 -4.04 12.66 -8.58
N GLU A 42 -4.81 12.79 -9.66
CA GLU A 42 -6.27 12.79 -9.62
C GLU A 42 -6.80 11.45 -10.11
N THR A 43 -7.79 10.91 -9.39
CA THR A 43 -8.35 9.61 -9.74
C THR A 43 -9.05 9.65 -11.10
N LYS A 44 -8.80 8.63 -11.93
CA LYS A 44 -9.43 8.46 -13.24
C LYS A 44 -10.89 7.99 -13.15
N MET A 45 -11.31 7.44 -12.00
CA MET A 45 -12.62 6.85 -11.81
C MET A 45 -13.29 7.36 -10.53
N THR A 46 -14.59 7.65 -10.62
CA THR A 46 -15.39 8.13 -9.48
C THR A 46 -15.93 7.01 -8.59
N GLU A 47 -15.83 5.76 -9.05
CA GLU A 47 -16.30 4.57 -8.33
C GLU A 47 -15.20 3.50 -8.25
N LYS A 48 -15.22 2.76 -7.15
CA LYS A 48 -14.42 1.55 -6.88
C LYS A 48 -15.31 0.31 -6.95
N TYR A 49 -14.74 -0.85 -6.61
CA TYR A 49 -15.47 -2.11 -6.47
C TYR A 49 -16.73 -1.95 -5.59
N LEU A 50 -17.77 -2.70 -5.92
CA LEU A 50 -19.07 -2.68 -5.25
C LEU A 50 -19.75 -1.30 -5.21
N GLY A 51 -19.46 -0.40 -6.15
CA GLY A 51 -20.06 0.93 -6.22
C GLY A 51 -19.56 1.90 -5.14
N ALA A 52 -18.47 1.59 -4.46
CA ALA A 52 -17.89 2.47 -3.45
C ALA A 52 -17.36 3.75 -4.10
N LYS A 53 -17.68 4.90 -3.50
CA LYS A 53 -17.25 6.21 -3.98
C LYS A 53 -15.73 6.33 -3.96
N ASN A 54 -15.16 6.87 -5.04
CA ASN A 54 -13.75 7.16 -5.17
C ASN A 54 -13.55 8.68 -5.33
N GLU A 55 -13.06 9.33 -4.30
CA GLU A 55 -12.88 10.78 -4.24
C GLU A 55 -11.39 11.13 -4.14
N ASN A 56 -11.04 12.31 -4.65
CA ASN A 56 -9.74 12.91 -4.39
C ASN A 56 -9.70 13.52 -2.99
N TYR A 57 -8.60 13.28 -2.28
CA TYR A 57 -8.32 13.88 -0.99
C TYR A 57 -6.79 13.97 -0.76
N PRO A 58 -6.32 14.89 0.09
CA PRO A 58 -4.89 15.04 0.37
C PRO A 58 -4.26 13.75 0.89
N LYS A 59 -3.05 13.42 0.43
CA LYS A 59 -2.28 12.22 0.82
C LYS A 59 -3.02 10.90 0.49
N LYS A 60 -3.81 10.90 -0.60
CA LYS A 60 -4.52 9.69 -1.05
C LYS A 60 -3.55 8.56 -1.38
N ASN A 61 -3.84 7.35 -0.85
CA ASN A 61 -3.02 6.14 -0.98
C ASN A 61 -1.59 6.22 -0.40
N TRP A 62 -1.24 7.28 0.33
CA TRP A 62 0.06 7.34 1.00
C TRP A 62 0.20 6.27 2.09
N SER A 63 -0.88 5.95 2.79
CA SER A 63 -0.88 4.99 3.90
C SER A 63 -1.03 3.53 3.49
N SER A 64 -1.05 3.22 2.20
CA SER A 64 -1.25 1.84 1.73
C SER A 64 0.05 1.01 1.72
N VAL A 65 1.22 1.67 1.64
CA VAL A 65 2.54 1.08 1.88
C VAL A 65 3.32 1.98 2.81
N ILE A 66 3.75 1.45 3.94
CA ILE A 66 4.46 2.26 4.95
C ILE A 66 5.67 1.50 5.49
N LEU A 67 6.84 2.12 5.42
CA LEU A 67 7.96 1.77 6.29
C LEU A 67 7.80 2.54 7.60
N TRP A 68 7.48 1.84 8.67
CA TRP A 68 7.32 2.41 10.00
C TRP A 68 8.63 2.38 10.78
N ASN A 69 9.17 3.52 11.16
CA ASN A 69 10.17 3.61 12.21
C ASN A 69 9.45 3.57 13.58
N CYS A 70 9.19 2.36 14.07
CA CYS A 70 8.43 2.18 15.31
C CYS A 70 9.16 2.77 16.53
N ALA A 71 10.48 2.92 16.46
CA ALA A 71 11.31 3.49 17.53
C ALA A 71 11.32 5.04 17.52
N HIS A 72 10.89 5.68 16.41
CA HIS A 72 10.91 7.13 16.30
C HIS A 72 10.01 7.79 17.38
N PRO A 73 10.49 8.79 18.12
CA PRO A 73 9.75 9.40 19.24
C PRO A 73 8.37 9.93 18.85
N ALA A 74 8.21 10.52 17.66
CA ALA A 74 6.93 11.06 17.18
C ALA A 74 5.85 9.97 17.07
N ASN A 75 6.21 8.72 16.80
CA ASN A 75 5.27 7.60 16.68
C ASN A 75 4.73 7.09 18.03
N LYS A 76 5.27 7.55 19.16
CA LYS A 76 4.72 7.24 20.49
C LYS A 76 3.32 7.78 20.69
N THR A 77 2.90 8.78 19.91
CA THR A 77 1.53 9.31 19.88
C THR A 77 0.52 8.24 19.41
N VAL A 78 0.93 7.31 18.55
CA VAL A 78 0.05 6.29 17.97
C VAL A 78 -0.19 5.17 18.98
N THR A 79 -0.96 5.46 20.00
CA THR A 79 -1.42 4.50 21.02
C THR A 79 -2.75 3.86 20.60
N PRO A 80 -3.16 2.73 21.20
CA PRO A 80 -4.50 2.17 20.98
C PRO A 80 -5.63 3.17 21.26
N ASP A 81 -5.49 4.03 22.25
CA ASP A 81 -6.50 5.04 22.58
C ASP A 81 -6.54 6.17 21.56
N PHE A 82 -5.38 6.61 21.05
CA PHE A 82 -5.31 7.53 19.92
C PHE A 82 -6.05 6.96 18.71
N VAL A 83 -5.76 5.72 18.31
CA VAL A 83 -6.39 5.09 17.13
C VAL A 83 -7.89 4.90 17.30
N LYS A 84 -8.38 4.62 18.52
CA LYS A 84 -9.82 4.52 18.81
C LYS A 84 -10.57 5.84 18.68
N SER A 85 -9.91 6.95 18.99
CA SER A 85 -10.53 8.29 19.00
C SER A 85 -10.29 9.08 17.71
N ALA A 86 -9.21 8.78 16.97
CA ALA A 86 -8.86 9.46 15.73
C ALA A 86 -9.82 9.10 14.60
N THR A 87 -10.08 10.05 13.72
CA THR A 87 -10.76 9.80 12.45
C THR A 87 -9.87 9.03 11.48
N GLY A 88 -10.45 8.32 10.51
CA GLY A 88 -9.70 7.69 9.44
C GLY A 88 -8.80 8.69 8.69
N ALA A 89 -9.29 9.91 8.46
CA ALA A 89 -8.51 10.96 7.81
C ALA A 89 -7.26 11.35 8.62
N GLU A 90 -7.35 11.44 9.93
CA GLU A 90 -6.19 11.75 10.78
C GLU A 90 -5.14 10.66 10.74
N VAL A 91 -5.56 9.40 10.78
CA VAL A 91 -4.65 8.26 10.73
C VAL A 91 -4.01 8.12 9.33
N HIS A 92 -4.81 8.13 8.27
CA HIS A 92 -4.31 7.95 6.90
C HIS A 92 -3.44 9.11 6.40
N ARG A 93 -3.61 10.32 6.94
CA ARG A 93 -2.84 11.50 6.54
C ARG A 93 -1.65 11.79 7.46
N PHE A 94 -1.39 10.94 8.45
CA PHE A 94 -0.29 11.10 9.40
C PHE A 94 -0.31 12.45 10.13
N THR A 95 -1.51 12.91 10.58
CA THR A 95 -1.67 14.27 11.12
C THR A 95 -0.93 14.52 12.43
N TRP A 96 -0.43 13.48 13.09
CA TRP A 96 0.43 13.58 14.27
C TRP A 96 1.91 13.86 13.93
N LEU A 97 2.28 13.83 12.64
CA LEU A 97 3.63 14.06 12.17
C LEU A 97 3.76 15.41 11.47
N GLU A 98 4.88 16.06 11.66
CA GLU A 98 5.33 17.14 10.79
C GLU A 98 5.71 16.57 9.42
N ASP A 99 5.49 17.32 8.33
CA ASP A 99 5.69 16.82 6.96
C ASP A 99 7.13 16.38 6.69
N ASN A 100 8.12 17.01 7.33
CA ASN A 100 9.54 16.63 7.22
C ASN A 100 9.86 15.26 7.84
N LEU A 101 8.99 14.71 8.68
CA LEU A 101 9.12 13.38 9.27
C LEU A 101 8.47 12.28 8.42
N VAL A 102 7.77 12.65 7.35
CA VAL A 102 7.20 11.73 6.37
C VAL A 102 8.15 11.65 5.17
N GLY A 103 8.95 10.59 5.10
CA GLY A 103 9.90 10.37 4.00
C GLY A 103 9.23 9.83 2.75
N ALA A 104 9.83 10.10 1.59
CA ALA A 104 9.37 9.58 0.30
C ALA A 104 9.99 8.21 -0.01
N LEU A 105 9.19 7.30 -0.56
CA LEU A 105 9.63 6.07 -1.21
C LEU A 105 9.52 6.20 -2.74
N PRO A 106 10.31 5.44 -3.51
CA PRO A 106 10.14 5.33 -4.95
C PRO A 106 8.73 4.84 -5.31
N THR A 107 8.13 5.44 -6.34
CA THR A 107 6.73 5.19 -6.75
C THR A 107 6.47 3.73 -7.12
N GLU A 108 7.49 3.01 -7.59
CA GLU A 108 7.44 1.60 -7.96
C GLU A 108 7.04 0.68 -6.79
N TRP A 109 7.19 1.14 -5.54
CA TRP A 109 6.81 0.42 -4.34
C TRP A 109 5.35 0.62 -3.90
N ASN A 110 4.56 1.37 -4.67
CA ASN A 110 3.11 1.47 -4.52
C ASN A 110 2.51 1.92 -5.87
N TRP A 111 2.66 1.09 -6.91
CA TRP A 111 2.19 1.41 -8.25
C TRP A 111 0.69 1.20 -8.36
N LEU A 112 -0.06 2.26 -8.62
CA LEU A 112 -1.52 2.22 -8.62
C LEU A 112 -2.03 1.66 -9.96
N ASP A 113 -2.53 0.42 -9.96
CA ASP A 113 -3.15 -0.19 -11.13
C ASP A 113 -4.34 0.64 -11.62
N ILE A 114 -4.47 0.82 -12.94
CA ILE A 114 -5.49 1.63 -13.63
C ILE A 114 -5.29 3.14 -13.46
N GLU A 115 -4.94 3.61 -12.26
CA GLU A 115 -4.66 5.05 -12.05
C GLU A 115 -3.37 5.49 -12.74
N TYR A 116 -2.37 4.62 -12.81
CA TYR A 116 -1.13 4.83 -13.55
C TYR A 116 -1.10 3.98 -14.83
N ASP A 117 -0.27 4.38 -15.77
CA ASP A 117 0.00 3.58 -16.96
C ASP A 117 0.85 2.35 -16.60
N TYR A 118 0.86 1.34 -17.48
CA TYR A 118 1.66 0.14 -17.24
C TYR A 118 3.15 0.45 -17.08
N ASN A 119 3.75 -0.12 -16.04
CA ASN A 119 5.18 -0.01 -15.75
C ASN A 119 5.76 -1.41 -15.48
N SER A 120 6.68 -1.88 -16.33
CA SER A 120 7.37 -3.15 -16.13
C SER A 120 8.21 -3.18 -14.85
N ASP A 121 8.66 -2.02 -14.38
CA ASP A 121 9.53 -1.86 -13.21
C ASP A 121 8.77 -1.66 -11.91
N ALA A 122 7.41 -1.66 -11.94
CA ALA A 122 6.60 -1.66 -10.73
C ALA A 122 6.95 -2.87 -9.86
N ARG A 123 7.28 -2.60 -8.60
CA ARG A 123 7.76 -3.60 -7.64
C ARG A 123 6.68 -4.10 -6.69
N LEU A 124 5.72 -3.24 -6.38
CA LEU A 124 4.53 -3.56 -5.62
C LEU A 124 3.34 -2.87 -6.29
N VAL A 125 2.40 -3.65 -6.82
CA VAL A 125 1.23 -3.14 -7.55
C VAL A 125 0.01 -3.15 -6.64
N HIS A 126 -0.69 -2.02 -6.57
CA HIS A 126 -1.85 -1.79 -5.73
C HIS A 126 -3.11 -1.69 -6.58
N TYR A 127 -4.06 -2.60 -6.36
CA TYR A 127 -5.36 -2.65 -7.05
C TYR A 127 -6.38 -1.73 -6.39
N THR A 128 -6.05 -0.45 -6.26
CA THR A 128 -6.79 0.54 -5.46
C THR A 128 -8.25 0.74 -5.85
N LEU A 129 -8.66 0.37 -7.06
CA LEU A 129 -10.05 0.44 -7.53
C LEU A 129 -10.82 -0.87 -7.30
N GLY A 130 -10.11 -1.98 -7.14
CA GLY A 130 -10.63 -3.32 -6.92
C GLY A 130 -9.71 -4.38 -7.51
N THR A 131 -9.51 -5.46 -6.76
CA THR A 131 -8.69 -6.59 -7.19
C THR A 131 -9.34 -7.37 -8.33
N PRO A 132 -8.58 -8.10 -9.16
CA PRO A 132 -9.12 -8.94 -10.23
C PRO A 132 -10.04 -10.09 -9.78
N CYS A 133 -10.28 -10.28 -8.48
CA CYS A 133 -11.30 -11.21 -7.99
C CYS A 133 -12.72 -10.73 -8.26
N PHE A 134 -12.95 -9.43 -8.45
CA PHE A 134 -14.24 -8.87 -8.80
C PHE A 134 -14.44 -8.93 -10.32
N ALA A 135 -15.63 -9.34 -10.77
CA ALA A 135 -15.93 -9.55 -12.19
C ALA A 135 -15.62 -8.31 -13.06
N ASP A 136 -15.91 -7.11 -12.55
CA ASP A 136 -15.69 -5.84 -13.25
C ASP A 136 -14.19 -5.53 -13.44
N PHE A 137 -13.31 -6.18 -12.70
CA PHE A 137 -11.85 -5.98 -12.73
C PHE A 137 -11.08 -7.20 -13.24
N ALA A 138 -11.75 -8.35 -13.42
CA ALA A 138 -11.11 -9.64 -13.75
C ALA A 138 -10.38 -9.65 -15.10
N ALA A 139 -10.85 -8.87 -16.07
CA ALA A 139 -10.34 -8.86 -17.45
C ALA A 139 -10.25 -7.44 -18.01
N ARG A 140 -9.97 -6.43 -17.19
CA ARG A 140 -9.88 -5.05 -17.70
C ARG A 140 -8.82 -4.93 -18.78
N SER A 141 -9.26 -4.45 -19.94
CA SER A 141 -8.36 -4.02 -21.02
C SER A 141 -7.51 -2.86 -20.49
N GLY A 142 -6.17 -3.06 -20.48
CA GLY A 142 -5.21 -2.06 -20.03
C GLY A 142 -4.50 -2.37 -18.72
N SER A 143 -4.99 -3.33 -17.91
CA SER A 143 -4.24 -3.84 -16.76
C SER A 143 -3.52 -5.13 -17.13
N ASN A 144 -2.22 -5.04 -17.40
CA ASN A 144 -1.38 -6.23 -17.55
C ASN A 144 -1.18 -6.97 -16.21
N TYR A 145 -1.44 -6.31 -15.09
CA TYR A 145 -1.28 -6.86 -13.74
C TYR A 145 -2.40 -7.82 -13.35
N ALA A 146 -3.59 -7.75 -13.97
CA ALA A 146 -4.67 -8.70 -13.72
C ALA A 146 -4.28 -10.15 -14.02
N ALA A 147 -3.54 -10.37 -15.13
CA ALA A 147 -3.03 -11.70 -15.48
C ALA A 147 -2.01 -12.23 -14.44
N GLU A 148 -1.16 -11.35 -13.92
CA GLU A 148 -0.22 -11.71 -12.84
C GLU A 148 -0.96 -12.10 -11.57
N TRP A 149 -1.97 -11.32 -11.17
CA TRP A 149 -2.80 -11.63 -10.00
C TRP A 149 -3.49 -13.00 -10.11
N HIS A 150 -4.09 -13.31 -11.28
CA HIS A 150 -4.73 -14.61 -11.49
C HIS A 150 -3.73 -15.75 -11.44
N ARG A 151 -2.53 -15.58 -11.98
CA ARG A 151 -1.47 -16.58 -11.92
C ARG A 151 -1.04 -16.86 -10.48
N GLU A 152 -0.79 -15.82 -9.67
CA GLU A 152 -0.39 -15.97 -8.28
C GLU A 152 -1.50 -16.59 -7.43
N ARG A 153 -2.77 -16.26 -7.69
CA ARG A 153 -3.90 -16.91 -7.05
C ARG A 153 -3.95 -18.41 -7.34
N ILE A 154 -3.80 -18.80 -8.61
CA ILE A 154 -3.78 -20.22 -9.01
C ILE A 154 -2.63 -20.95 -8.30
N TYR A 155 -1.45 -20.35 -8.25
CA TYR A 155 -0.29 -20.91 -7.55
C TYR A 155 -0.56 -21.07 -6.05
N THR A 156 -1.13 -20.05 -5.40
CA THR A 156 -1.47 -20.06 -3.98
C THR A 156 -2.50 -21.13 -3.67
N ASP A 157 -3.57 -21.22 -4.46
CA ASP A 157 -4.62 -22.23 -4.31
C ASP A 157 -4.04 -23.66 -4.48
N TYR A 158 -3.17 -23.87 -5.47
CA TYR A 158 -2.48 -25.14 -5.69
C TYR A 158 -1.55 -25.51 -4.53
N SER A 159 -0.72 -24.56 -4.06
CA SER A 159 0.22 -24.77 -2.96
C SER A 159 -0.50 -25.11 -1.65
N ALA A 160 -1.60 -24.43 -1.36
CA ALA A 160 -2.44 -24.71 -0.19
C ALA A 160 -3.08 -26.13 -0.22
N GLN A 161 -3.43 -26.63 -1.43
CA GLN A 161 -4.00 -27.98 -1.59
C GLN A 161 -2.95 -29.10 -1.47
N HIS A 162 -1.67 -28.78 -1.63
CA HIS A 162 -0.59 -29.76 -1.70
C HIS A 162 0.46 -29.59 -0.59
N ASP A 163 0.18 -28.77 0.43
CA ASP A 163 1.10 -28.46 1.54
C ASP A 163 2.50 -27.99 1.08
N LEU A 164 2.57 -27.29 -0.04
CA LEU A 164 3.82 -26.74 -0.55
C LEU A 164 4.17 -25.42 0.17
N PRO A 165 5.46 -25.15 0.39
CA PRO A 165 5.88 -23.84 0.97
C PRO A 165 5.56 -22.70 0.01
N PHE A 166 5.16 -21.56 0.59
CA PHE A 166 4.96 -20.28 -0.11
C PHE A 166 6.28 -19.55 -0.33
#